data_4fb9d1df227420f8f489fa3c01f6684a
#
_entry.id   4fb9d1df227420f8f489fa3c01f6684a
#
_cell.length_a   1.000
_cell.length_b   1.000
_cell.length_c   1.000
_cell.angle_alpha   90.00
_cell.angle_beta   90.00
_cell.angle_gamma   90.00
#
_symmetry.space_group_name_H-M   'P 1'
#
loop_
_entity.id
_entity.type
_entity.pdbx_description
1 polymer ?
#
loop_
_entity_poly.entity_id
_entity_poly.type
_entity_poly.pdbx_seq_one_letter_code
_entity_poly.pdbx_strand_id
1 'polypeptide(L)'
;MRSFALWAALGIACSAGGAMLLPTPSARADHPAAWRADPVPDPDATVSSHFVDGKTLLLDGRLGHATIARDARGGSAGTFVLATITGADASPDQPIAPPPVHLAIVVDRSGSMAGPKMSNAIAAAVGTVERMHDGDRATVVVFDTSARVLVPPTVLDASSRPGVEASIRAMRVGGDTCISCALQTATAELDASPGPRDEVKRILLISDGEATTGIRDVTGLRSLAARARDRGIGVSTIGVDLAFDQRVMAAIAQESNGRHFFVPDASALTEVFEQELGTLETAVASGAELAIEPAPGVVVDDVLDRSFRREGGRVLVPLGTFDAREEKTVLMRVHVPADADGAEPVARLGLAYRDVARRDEGRCAGTLAVDVRSDGTAQRELDPFVSARVERSRTARALTEANDLFEKGRGKDASEALARRQRELSAAGPAAVAAATAMPQASRAFARPVDKDFDDQSAAIAQAQAGFAPSASANGQPGQSPPAAAPAAKSAVRHNQANATDLAF
;
A
#
# COMPACT_ATOMS: atom_id res chain seq x y z
N MET A 1 -15.52 -39.78 71.17
CA MET A 1 -14.38 -40.30 71.99
C MET A 1 -13.12 -39.86 71.26
N ARG A 2 -12.45 -38.86 71.79
CA ARG A 2 -11.08 -38.83 72.32
C ARG A 2 -10.04 -39.13 71.20
N SER A 3 -8.96 -38.45 70.99
CA SER A 3 -8.24 -37.36 71.66
C SER A 3 -7.11 -36.90 70.76
N PHE A 4 -6.85 -35.63 70.77
CA PHE A 4 -5.56 -34.92 70.79
C PHE A 4 -4.25 -35.69 70.53
N ALA A 5 -3.39 -35.14 69.72
CA ALA A 5 -2.10 -34.58 70.16
C ALA A 5 -1.38 -33.78 69.08
N LEU A 6 -1.09 -32.53 69.44
CA LEU A 6 -0.06 -31.64 68.94
C LEU A 6 1.34 -32.32 68.94
N TRP A 7 2.19 -31.98 68.00
CA TRP A 7 3.59 -31.59 68.27
C TRP A 7 4.08 -30.63 67.20
N ALA A 8 4.53 -29.49 67.63
CA ALA A 8 5.24 -28.44 66.88
C ALA A 8 6.76 -28.76 66.91
N ALA A 9 7.49 -28.35 65.92
CA ALA A 9 8.60 -27.41 66.00
C ALA A 9 9.64 -27.49 64.90
N LEU A 10 10.09 -26.30 64.53
CA LEU A 10 11.38 -25.90 63.90
C LEU A 10 11.65 -26.48 62.49
N GLY A 11 11.64 -25.74 61.39
CA GLY A 11 12.36 -24.48 61.15
C GLY A 11 13.71 -24.76 60.54
N ILE A 12 13.81 -24.55 59.22
CA ILE A 12 15.04 -24.02 58.57
C ILE A 12 14.58 -23.44 57.22
N ALA A 13 14.79 -22.14 57.09
CA ALA A 13 14.62 -21.41 55.86
C ALA A 13 15.75 -21.75 54.85
N CYS A 14 15.38 -22.08 53.61
CA CYS A 14 16.27 -21.90 52.47
C CYS A 14 15.49 -21.13 51.41
N SER A 15 15.75 -19.85 51.38
CA SER A 15 15.35 -18.91 50.34
C SER A 15 16.14 -19.21 49.05
N ALA A 16 15.52 -19.91 48.14
CA ALA A 16 15.95 -19.87 46.74
C ALA A 16 14.89 -19.06 45.96
N GLY A 17 15.11 -17.76 45.89
CA GLY A 17 14.35 -16.87 45.04
C GLY A 17 14.64 -17.16 43.58
N GLY A 18 13.84 -18.02 42.99
CA GLY A 18 13.73 -18.14 41.54
C GLY A 18 12.93 -16.92 41.05
N ALA A 19 13.62 -15.83 40.69
CA ALA A 19 13.04 -14.77 39.94
C ALA A 19 12.63 -15.35 38.58
N MET A 20 11.33 -15.58 38.42
CA MET A 20 10.71 -15.83 37.13
C MET A 20 10.86 -14.52 36.32
N LEU A 21 11.90 -14.47 35.48
CA LEU A 21 12.08 -13.43 34.48
C LEU A 21 10.92 -13.60 33.51
N LEU A 22 9.88 -12.76 33.70
CA LEU A 22 8.92 -12.51 32.65
C LEU A 22 9.70 -11.99 31.44
N PRO A 23 9.46 -12.51 30.22
CA PRO A 23 10.12 -11.97 29.07
C PRO A 23 9.75 -10.48 28.98
N THR A 24 10.76 -9.62 29.01
CA THR A 24 10.61 -8.21 28.67
C THR A 24 9.93 -8.11 27.32
N PRO A 25 8.94 -7.23 27.13
CA PRO A 25 8.35 -7.01 25.82
C PRO A 25 9.49 -6.70 24.85
N SER A 26 9.57 -7.48 23.79
CA SER A 26 10.51 -7.27 22.67
C SER A 26 10.52 -5.78 22.30
N ALA A 27 11.72 -5.25 22.17
CA ALA A 27 11.92 -3.89 21.70
C ALA A 27 11.03 -3.67 20.45
N ARG A 28 10.13 -2.71 20.53
CA ARG A 28 9.41 -2.23 19.35
C ARG A 28 10.46 -1.97 18.28
N ALA A 29 10.23 -2.50 17.07
CA ALA A 29 10.99 -2.10 15.91
C ALA A 29 11.14 -0.57 15.96
N ASP A 30 12.37 -0.08 15.81
CA ASP A 30 12.65 1.35 15.78
C ASP A 30 11.88 1.95 14.59
N HIS A 31 10.62 2.30 14.82
CA HIS A 31 9.94 3.24 13.95
C HIS A 31 10.75 4.53 13.95
N PRO A 32 10.92 5.21 12.80
CA PRO A 32 11.55 6.52 12.78
C PRO A 32 10.94 7.34 13.91
N ALA A 33 11.80 7.92 14.76
CA ALA A 33 11.45 8.47 16.06
C ALA A 33 10.13 9.22 15.98
N ALA A 34 9.17 8.82 16.82
CA ALA A 34 7.81 9.37 16.81
C ALA A 34 7.87 10.88 16.59
N TRP A 35 7.24 11.33 15.51
CA TRP A 35 7.22 12.73 15.12
C TRP A 35 6.86 13.59 16.36
N ARG A 36 7.81 14.38 16.84
CA ARG A 36 7.59 15.35 17.93
C ARG A 36 7.07 16.63 17.28
N ALA A 37 5.94 17.12 17.75
CA ALA A 37 5.43 18.41 17.34
C ALA A 37 6.50 19.46 17.62
N ASP A 38 7.05 20.07 16.56
CA ASP A 38 7.71 21.35 16.71
C ASP A 38 6.66 22.39 17.13
N PRO A 39 7.04 23.46 17.82
CA PRO A 39 6.10 24.43 18.36
C PRO A 39 5.16 24.97 17.28
N VAL A 40 3.94 25.31 17.72
CA VAL A 40 2.86 25.90 16.94
C VAL A 40 3.38 26.88 15.89
N PRO A 41 2.89 26.82 14.61
CA PRO A 41 3.33 27.75 13.57
C PRO A 41 3.16 29.20 14.00
N ASP A 42 4.10 30.03 13.54
CA ASP A 42 4.05 31.48 13.64
C ASP A 42 2.67 31.99 13.18
N PRO A 43 1.95 32.76 14.01
CA PRO A 43 0.65 33.32 13.64
C PRO A 43 0.70 34.24 12.41
N ASP A 44 1.91 34.66 11.95
CA ASP A 44 2.14 35.42 10.74
C ASP A 44 2.41 34.54 9.48
N ALA A 45 2.30 33.22 9.59
CA ALA A 45 2.42 32.36 8.41
C ALA A 45 1.31 32.69 7.39
N THR A 46 1.71 33.10 6.22
CA THR A 46 0.81 33.39 5.08
C THR A 46 -0.16 32.23 4.86
N VAL A 47 -1.46 32.53 4.84
CA VAL A 47 -2.53 31.57 4.51
C VAL A 47 -2.17 30.89 3.20
N SER A 48 -1.93 29.60 3.22
CA SER A 48 -1.57 28.85 2.02
C SER A 48 -2.46 27.63 1.86
N SER A 49 -3.18 27.59 0.75
CA SER A 49 -3.91 26.39 0.33
C SER A 49 -3.03 25.36 -0.35
N HIS A 50 -1.74 25.65 -0.53
CA HIS A 50 -0.77 24.79 -1.18
C HIS A 50 0.65 25.07 -0.66
N PHE A 51 1.42 24.00 -0.41
CA PHE A 51 2.84 24.09 -0.11
C PHE A 51 3.59 22.89 -0.72
N VAL A 52 4.91 23.06 -0.91
CA VAL A 52 5.83 21.97 -1.25
C VAL A 52 7.03 22.08 -0.34
N ASP A 53 7.42 20.98 0.31
CA ASP A 53 8.59 20.87 1.17
C ASP A 53 9.27 19.51 1.01
N GLY A 54 10.57 19.46 1.28
CA GLY A 54 11.36 18.23 1.30
C GLY A 54 12.55 18.23 0.35
N LYS A 55 13.29 17.11 0.38
CA LYS A 55 14.50 16.90 -0.44
C LYS A 55 14.49 15.53 -1.11
N THR A 56 14.73 14.47 -0.34
CA THR A 56 14.69 13.07 -0.82
C THR A 56 13.28 12.60 -1.09
N LEU A 57 12.34 12.94 -0.19
CA LEU A 57 10.92 12.90 -0.48
C LEU A 57 10.38 14.32 -0.52
N LEU A 58 9.62 14.63 -1.55
CA LEU A 58 8.92 15.89 -1.69
C LEU A 58 7.47 15.70 -1.24
N LEU A 59 7.01 16.53 -0.31
CA LEU A 59 5.64 16.57 0.16
C LEU A 59 4.94 17.79 -0.45
N ASP A 60 4.00 17.57 -1.35
CA ASP A 60 3.11 18.57 -1.91
C ASP A 60 1.75 18.46 -1.21
N GLY A 61 1.39 19.46 -0.43
CA GLY A 61 0.11 19.55 0.28
C GLY A 61 -0.82 20.54 -0.39
N ARG A 62 -2.09 20.15 -0.66
CA ARG A 62 -3.11 20.98 -1.32
C ARG A 62 -4.46 20.88 -0.65
N LEU A 63 -5.20 21.99 -0.64
CA LEU A 63 -6.63 22.00 -0.33
C LEU A 63 -7.47 21.88 -1.59
N GLY A 64 -8.62 21.22 -1.46
CA GLY A 64 -9.60 21.15 -2.55
C GLY A 64 -10.18 22.53 -2.92
N HIS A 65 -10.31 23.42 -1.94
CA HIS A 65 -10.73 24.81 -2.15
C HIS A 65 -9.77 25.74 -1.42
N ALA A 66 -9.27 26.76 -2.12
CA ALA A 66 -8.48 27.82 -1.50
C ALA A 66 -9.38 28.80 -0.72
N THR A 67 -10.66 28.95 -1.14
CA THR A 67 -11.66 29.76 -0.46
C THR A 67 -12.95 28.99 -0.28
N ILE A 68 -13.60 29.11 0.89
CA ILE A 68 -14.90 28.50 1.19
C ILE A 68 -15.91 29.55 1.62
N ALA A 69 -17.19 29.25 1.38
CA ALA A 69 -18.26 30.16 1.79
C ALA A 69 -18.47 30.09 3.30
N ARG A 70 -18.62 31.27 3.91
CA ARG A 70 -19.03 31.38 5.31
C ARG A 70 -20.45 30.84 5.50
N ASP A 71 -20.63 30.02 6.52
CA ASP A 71 -21.96 29.62 6.99
C ASP A 71 -22.40 30.53 8.15
N ALA A 72 -23.31 31.43 7.86
CA ALA A 72 -23.85 32.39 8.85
C ALA A 72 -24.57 31.70 10.05
N ARG A 73 -24.83 30.41 9.98
CA ARG A 73 -25.47 29.61 11.06
C ARG A 73 -24.47 28.91 11.96
N GLY A 74 -23.17 29.21 11.81
CA GLY A 74 -22.11 28.57 12.58
C GLY A 74 -21.82 27.13 12.14
N GLY A 75 -22.00 26.85 10.86
CA GLY A 75 -21.75 25.53 10.27
C GLY A 75 -20.31 25.33 9.83
N SER A 76 -20.07 24.18 9.21
CA SER A 76 -18.78 23.81 8.61
C SER A 76 -18.92 23.59 7.12
N ALA A 77 -17.84 23.83 6.37
CA ALA A 77 -17.77 23.57 4.94
C ALA A 77 -16.92 22.35 4.66
N GLY A 78 -17.40 21.47 3.77
CA GLY A 78 -16.66 20.29 3.33
C GLY A 78 -15.62 20.64 2.27
N THR A 79 -14.39 20.12 2.43
CA THR A 79 -13.35 20.19 1.42
C THR A 79 -12.46 18.95 1.46
N PHE A 80 -11.39 18.95 0.64
CA PHE A 80 -10.42 17.87 0.62
C PHE A 80 -9.03 18.40 0.97
N VAL A 81 -8.23 17.52 1.60
CA VAL A 81 -6.78 17.67 1.73
C VAL A 81 -6.14 16.59 0.88
N LEU A 82 -5.28 16.98 -0.03
CA LEU A 82 -4.44 16.08 -0.83
C LEU A 82 -3.00 16.25 -0.41
N ALA A 83 -2.35 15.16 -0.03
CA ALA A 83 -0.91 15.07 0.09
C ALA A 83 -0.37 14.19 -1.03
N THR A 84 0.51 14.73 -1.85
CA THR A 84 1.26 13.99 -2.87
C THR A 84 2.70 13.88 -2.38
N ILE A 85 3.22 12.68 -2.30
CA ILE A 85 4.59 12.40 -1.89
C ILE A 85 5.33 11.79 -3.07
N THR A 86 6.44 12.42 -3.46
CA THR A 86 7.23 11.98 -4.62
C THR A 86 8.67 11.74 -4.21
N GLY A 87 9.22 10.58 -4.57
CA GLY A 87 10.66 10.30 -4.46
C GLY A 87 11.44 11.19 -5.41
N ALA A 88 12.44 11.92 -4.90
CA ALA A 88 13.32 12.72 -5.74
C ALA A 88 14.15 11.85 -6.68
N ASP A 89 14.57 12.43 -7.81
CA ASP A 89 15.54 11.79 -8.69
C ASP A 89 16.86 11.55 -7.97
N ALA A 90 17.48 10.41 -8.23
CA ALA A 90 18.87 10.24 -7.90
C ALA A 90 19.69 11.30 -8.65
N SER A 91 20.45 12.12 -7.93
CA SER A 91 21.32 13.11 -8.59
C SER A 91 22.36 12.38 -9.43
N PRO A 92 22.53 12.73 -10.72
CA PRO A 92 23.57 12.14 -11.57
C PRO A 92 24.98 12.26 -10.97
N ASP A 93 25.20 13.32 -10.16
CA ASP A 93 26.49 13.62 -9.52
C ASP A 93 26.73 12.86 -8.20
N GLN A 94 25.70 12.21 -7.67
CA GLN A 94 25.78 11.39 -6.46
C GLN A 94 25.01 10.08 -6.68
N PRO A 95 25.65 9.07 -7.29
CA PRO A 95 25.02 7.75 -7.40
C PRO A 95 24.75 7.22 -5.99
N ILE A 96 23.49 6.95 -5.70
CA ILE A 96 23.07 6.34 -4.44
C ILE A 96 23.44 4.86 -4.53
N ALA A 97 24.23 4.37 -3.58
CA ALA A 97 24.45 2.94 -3.48
C ALA A 97 23.12 2.26 -3.13
N PRO A 98 22.77 1.15 -3.80
CA PRO A 98 21.54 0.41 -3.47
C PRO A 98 21.49 0.10 -1.96
N PRO A 99 20.31 0.20 -1.32
CA PRO A 99 20.18 -0.21 0.06
C PRO A 99 20.38 -1.73 0.19
N PRO A 100 20.85 -2.21 1.33
CA PRO A 100 20.81 -3.65 1.63
C PRO A 100 19.36 -4.14 1.57
N VAL A 101 19.13 -5.26 0.89
CA VAL A 101 17.80 -5.86 0.74
C VAL A 101 17.70 -7.13 1.56
N HIS A 102 16.61 -7.30 2.30
CA HIS A 102 16.22 -8.58 2.85
C HIS A 102 14.93 -9.05 2.20
N LEU A 103 15.06 -9.95 1.25
CA LEU A 103 13.94 -10.49 0.48
C LEU A 103 13.54 -11.87 1.02
N ALA A 104 12.28 -12.00 1.46
CA ALA A 104 11.67 -13.31 1.70
C ALA A 104 10.87 -13.75 0.48
N ILE A 105 11.34 -14.78 -0.20
CA ILE A 105 10.63 -15.43 -1.32
C ILE A 105 9.71 -16.49 -0.71
N VAL A 106 8.40 -16.31 -0.86
CA VAL A 106 7.37 -17.14 -0.24
C VAL A 106 6.57 -17.85 -1.32
N VAL A 107 6.78 -19.14 -1.50
CA VAL A 107 6.27 -19.91 -2.64
C VAL A 107 5.19 -20.87 -2.19
N ASP A 108 4.01 -20.74 -2.79
CA ASP A 108 2.96 -21.75 -2.74
C ASP A 108 3.47 -23.02 -3.43
N ARG A 109 3.40 -24.13 -2.72
CA ARG A 109 3.71 -25.45 -3.28
C ARG A 109 2.51 -26.40 -3.25
N SER A 110 1.29 -25.86 -3.11
CA SER A 110 0.06 -26.65 -3.17
C SER A 110 -0.05 -27.47 -4.46
N GLY A 111 -0.96 -28.43 -4.47
CA GLY A 111 -1.11 -29.33 -5.61
C GLY A 111 -1.44 -28.63 -6.94
N SER A 112 -2.10 -27.47 -6.91
CA SER A 112 -2.42 -26.65 -8.09
C SER A 112 -1.20 -26.02 -8.76
N MET A 113 -0.10 -25.83 -8.01
CA MET A 113 1.19 -25.34 -8.53
C MET A 113 1.95 -26.38 -9.35
N ALA A 114 1.45 -27.60 -9.52
CA ALA A 114 2.15 -28.65 -10.25
C ALA A 114 2.46 -28.29 -11.72
N GLY A 115 3.58 -28.83 -12.24
CA GLY A 115 3.99 -28.65 -13.62
C GLY A 115 4.68 -27.31 -13.90
N PRO A 116 4.34 -26.62 -15.01
CA PRO A 116 5.01 -25.39 -15.43
C PRO A 116 5.01 -24.27 -14.40
N LYS A 117 3.93 -24.13 -13.61
CA LYS A 117 3.84 -23.11 -12.56
C LYS A 117 4.97 -23.24 -11.54
N MET A 118 5.18 -24.43 -10.99
CA MET A 118 6.27 -24.68 -10.03
C MET A 118 7.64 -24.54 -10.68
N SER A 119 7.81 -25.04 -11.91
CA SER A 119 9.09 -24.91 -12.62
C SER A 119 9.48 -23.46 -12.86
N ASN A 120 8.52 -22.62 -13.27
CA ASN A 120 8.75 -21.20 -13.51
C ASN A 120 8.93 -20.42 -12.20
N ALA A 121 8.19 -20.75 -11.14
CA ALA A 121 8.40 -20.16 -9.82
C ALA A 121 9.80 -20.47 -9.27
N ILE A 122 10.28 -21.69 -9.42
CA ILE A 122 11.66 -22.10 -9.07
C ILE A 122 12.67 -21.30 -9.91
N ALA A 123 12.48 -21.22 -11.23
CA ALA A 123 13.40 -20.49 -12.11
C ALA A 123 13.45 -18.99 -11.76
N ALA A 124 12.30 -18.36 -11.52
CA ALA A 124 12.21 -16.97 -11.12
C ALA A 124 12.89 -16.72 -9.76
N ALA A 125 12.64 -17.58 -8.76
CA ALA A 125 13.26 -17.48 -7.45
C ALA A 125 14.79 -17.64 -7.49
N VAL A 126 15.28 -18.60 -8.29
CA VAL A 126 16.73 -18.79 -8.51
C VAL A 126 17.33 -17.56 -9.19
N GLY A 127 16.73 -17.10 -10.31
CA GLY A 127 17.21 -15.92 -11.03
C GLY A 127 17.24 -14.65 -10.18
N THR A 128 16.30 -14.51 -9.24
CA THR A 128 16.32 -13.40 -8.27
C THR A 128 17.51 -13.50 -7.33
N VAL A 129 17.76 -14.68 -6.74
CA VAL A 129 18.91 -14.91 -5.85
C VAL A 129 20.23 -14.69 -6.60
N GLU A 130 20.31 -15.07 -7.87
CA GLU A 130 21.48 -14.82 -8.72
C GLU A 130 21.77 -13.33 -8.93
N ARG A 131 20.72 -12.49 -9.00
CA ARG A 131 20.84 -11.02 -9.24
C ARG A 131 21.01 -10.18 -7.98
N MET A 132 20.54 -10.66 -6.82
CA MET A 132 20.74 -9.95 -5.55
C MET A 132 22.24 -9.68 -5.30
N HIS A 133 22.56 -8.55 -4.70
CA HIS A 133 23.96 -8.18 -4.44
C HIS A 133 24.57 -9.02 -3.31
N ASP A 134 25.91 -9.09 -3.30
CA ASP A 134 26.62 -9.66 -2.15
C ASP A 134 26.42 -8.73 -0.94
N GLY A 135 26.02 -9.35 0.18
CA GLY A 135 25.62 -8.63 1.38
C GLY A 135 24.11 -8.51 1.57
N ASP A 136 23.31 -8.69 0.52
CA ASP A 136 21.87 -8.84 0.64
C ASP A 136 21.51 -10.12 1.38
N ARG A 137 20.26 -10.20 1.84
CA ARG A 137 19.79 -11.37 2.59
C ARG A 137 18.59 -11.99 1.88
N ALA A 138 18.65 -13.31 1.72
CA ALA A 138 17.56 -14.11 1.20
C ALA A 138 16.97 -15.02 2.30
N THR A 139 15.65 -15.05 2.37
CA THR A 139 14.88 -16.04 3.13
C THR A 139 13.95 -16.74 2.17
N VAL A 140 13.82 -18.06 2.27
CA VAL A 140 12.87 -18.79 1.43
C VAL A 140 11.89 -19.54 2.33
N VAL A 141 10.61 -19.27 2.17
CA VAL A 141 9.52 -19.96 2.85
C VAL A 141 8.68 -20.68 1.79
N VAL A 142 8.38 -21.93 2.04
CA VAL A 142 7.42 -22.68 1.23
C VAL A 142 6.18 -22.97 2.04
N PHE A 143 5.02 -22.96 1.41
CA PHE A 143 3.78 -23.25 2.10
C PHE A 143 2.85 -24.14 1.28
N ASP A 144 2.11 -24.92 2.01
CA ASP A 144 0.99 -25.73 1.55
C ASP A 144 -0.11 -25.71 2.63
N THR A 145 -0.51 -26.84 3.22
CA THR A 145 -1.38 -26.92 4.40
C THR A 145 -0.75 -26.19 5.62
N SER A 146 0.57 -26.05 5.63
CA SER A 146 1.37 -25.36 6.63
C SER A 146 2.48 -24.57 5.97
N ALA A 147 3.21 -23.72 6.71
CA ALA A 147 4.38 -23.03 6.19
C ALA A 147 5.67 -23.58 6.83
N ARG A 148 6.73 -23.58 6.06
CA ARG A 148 8.05 -24.05 6.48
C ARG A 148 9.14 -23.15 5.91
N VAL A 149 10.09 -22.78 6.75
CA VAL A 149 11.34 -22.12 6.32
C VAL A 149 12.19 -23.14 5.57
N LEU A 150 12.43 -22.88 4.29
CA LEU A 150 13.30 -23.70 3.44
C LEU A 150 14.75 -23.22 3.53
N VAL A 151 14.94 -21.89 3.51
CA VAL A 151 16.21 -21.21 3.71
C VAL A 151 15.98 -20.15 4.78
N PRO A 152 16.63 -20.25 5.96
CA PRO A 152 16.57 -19.20 6.97
C PRO A 152 17.25 -17.94 6.46
N PRO A 153 17.08 -16.77 7.14
CA PRO A 153 17.74 -15.53 6.77
C PRO A 153 19.24 -15.73 6.53
N THR A 154 19.66 -15.66 5.28
CA THR A 154 21.02 -15.99 4.83
C THR A 154 21.61 -14.80 4.10
N VAL A 155 22.77 -14.29 4.54
CA VAL A 155 23.54 -13.29 3.82
C VAL A 155 24.10 -13.93 2.55
N LEU A 156 23.87 -13.28 1.41
CA LEU A 156 24.31 -13.77 0.11
C LEU A 156 25.75 -13.35 -0.18
N ASP A 157 26.53 -14.33 -0.57
CA ASP A 157 27.90 -14.20 -1.08
C ASP A 157 28.24 -15.37 -2.01
N ALA A 158 29.44 -15.41 -2.53
CA ALA A 158 29.90 -16.47 -3.42
C ALA A 158 29.85 -17.87 -2.78
N SER A 159 29.88 -17.99 -1.44
CA SER A 159 29.88 -19.26 -0.73
C SER A 159 28.46 -19.76 -0.37
N SER A 160 27.58 -18.83 0.00
CA SER A 160 26.22 -19.16 0.47
C SER A 160 25.22 -19.32 -0.68
N ARG A 161 25.35 -18.53 -1.75
CA ARG A 161 24.43 -18.46 -2.90
C ARG A 161 24.15 -19.83 -3.53
N PRO A 162 25.15 -20.68 -3.84
CA PRO A 162 24.88 -22.01 -4.41
C PRO A 162 24.02 -22.90 -3.52
N GLY A 163 24.17 -22.82 -2.19
CA GLY A 163 23.36 -23.57 -1.23
C GLY A 163 21.90 -23.12 -1.19
N VAL A 164 21.68 -21.80 -1.27
CA VAL A 164 20.33 -21.21 -1.36
C VAL A 164 19.64 -21.67 -2.65
N GLU A 165 20.30 -21.54 -3.78
CA GLU A 165 19.78 -21.97 -5.08
C GLU A 165 19.47 -23.48 -5.12
N ALA A 166 20.36 -24.32 -4.59
CA ALA A 166 20.14 -25.77 -4.51
C ALA A 166 18.88 -26.09 -3.69
N SER A 167 18.66 -25.37 -2.59
CA SER A 167 17.47 -25.52 -1.77
C SER A 167 16.21 -25.13 -2.54
N ILE A 168 16.23 -24.02 -3.30
CA ILE A 168 15.13 -23.58 -4.15
C ILE A 168 14.81 -24.62 -5.23
N ARG A 169 15.84 -25.13 -5.93
CA ARG A 169 15.68 -26.18 -6.95
C ARG A 169 15.13 -27.51 -6.39
N ALA A 170 15.27 -27.74 -5.08
CA ALA A 170 14.75 -28.92 -4.40
C ALA A 170 13.26 -28.84 -4.01
N MET A 171 12.57 -27.72 -4.24
CA MET A 171 11.14 -27.57 -3.94
C MET A 171 10.30 -28.64 -4.65
N ARG A 172 9.26 -29.12 -3.97
CA ARG A 172 8.31 -30.12 -4.52
C ARG A 172 6.90 -29.73 -4.10
N VAL A 173 5.93 -29.98 -4.96
CA VAL A 173 4.51 -29.75 -4.72
C VAL A 173 3.93 -30.69 -3.67
N GLY A 174 2.87 -30.25 -2.99
CA GLY A 174 2.10 -31.07 -2.03
C GLY A 174 1.15 -30.21 -1.17
N GLY A 175 0.10 -30.82 -0.68
CA GLY A 175 -0.83 -30.22 0.28
C GLY A 175 -1.82 -29.19 -0.28
N ASP A 176 -2.46 -28.46 0.66
CA ASP A 176 -3.45 -27.41 0.45
C ASP A 176 -2.77 -26.01 0.42
N THR A 177 -3.54 -24.91 0.63
CA THR A 177 -3.04 -23.53 0.53
C THR A 177 -3.31 -22.74 1.82
N CYS A 178 -2.28 -22.50 2.66
CA CYS A 178 -2.35 -21.71 3.90
C CYS A 178 -1.62 -20.36 3.74
N ILE A 179 -2.23 -19.37 3.10
CA ILE A 179 -1.64 -18.03 2.93
C ILE A 179 -1.33 -17.37 4.29
N SER A 180 -2.21 -17.52 5.28
CA SER A 180 -1.97 -16.96 6.62
C SER A 180 -0.75 -17.56 7.32
N CYS A 181 -0.51 -18.88 7.16
CA CYS A 181 0.69 -19.54 7.69
C CYS A 181 1.95 -18.95 7.04
N ALA A 182 1.93 -18.76 5.74
CA ALA A 182 3.02 -18.21 4.96
C ALA A 182 3.38 -16.79 5.41
N LEU A 183 2.40 -15.90 5.52
CA LEU A 183 2.58 -14.52 5.98
C LEU A 183 3.15 -14.46 7.41
N GLN A 184 2.60 -15.26 8.33
CA GLN A 184 3.07 -15.29 9.72
C GLN A 184 4.51 -15.77 9.80
N THR A 185 4.86 -16.87 9.11
CA THR A 185 6.21 -17.43 9.11
C THR A 185 7.22 -16.46 8.50
N ALA A 186 6.94 -15.93 7.30
CA ALA A 186 7.85 -15.01 6.65
C ALA A 186 8.04 -13.72 7.45
N THR A 187 6.95 -13.15 8.00
CA THR A 187 7.03 -11.96 8.86
C THR A 187 7.90 -12.22 10.09
N ALA A 188 7.74 -13.38 10.74
CA ALA A 188 8.52 -13.72 11.92
C ALA A 188 10.02 -13.88 11.61
N GLU A 189 10.37 -14.48 10.47
CA GLU A 189 11.77 -14.64 10.05
C GLU A 189 12.45 -13.29 9.76
N LEU A 190 11.75 -12.38 9.06
CA LEU A 190 12.29 -11.06 8.76
C LEU A 190 12.38 -10.16 10.00
N ASP A 191 11.42 -10.28 10.92
CA ASP A 191 11.38 -9.51 12.17
C ASP A 191 12.46 -9.98 13.16
N ALA A 192 12.63 -11.30 13.31
CA ALA A 192 13.62 -11.89 14.22
C ALA A 192 15.07 -11.73 13.75
N SER A 193 15.29 -11.33 12.51
CA SER A 193 16.60 -11.22 11.89
C SER A 193 17.08 -9.77 11.81
N PRO A 194 17.83 -9.26 12.79
CA PRO A 194 18.34 -7.90 12.76
C PRO A 194 19.34 -7.72 11.61
N GLY A 195 19.16 -6.65 10.85
CA GLY A 195 20.01 -6.23 9.74
C GLY A 195 20.50 -4.80 9.90
N PRO A 196 21.18 -4.25 8.89
CA PRO A 196 21.48 -2.82 8.82
C PRO A 196 20.21 -1.97 8.99
N ARG A 197 20.35 -0.78 9.58
CA ARG A 197 19.18 0.09 9.85
C ARG A 197 18.49 0.59 8.58
N ASP A 198 19.22 0.66 7.48
CA ASP A 198 18.79 1.07 6.14
C ASP A 198 18.32 -0.13 5.27
N GLU A 199 18.26 -1.34 5.84
CA GLU A 199 17.82 -2.53 5.12
C GLU A 199 16.34 -2.43 4.72
N VAL A 200 16.07 -2.66 3.44
CA VAL A 200 14.70 -2.74 2.91
C VAL A 200 14.21 -4.17 3.02
N LYS A 201 13.13 -4.38 3.77
CA LYS A 201 12.54 -5.70 4.00
C LYS A 201 11.31 -5.92 3.13
N ARG A 202 11.30 -7.02 2.38
CA ARG A 202 10.18 -7.35 1.48
C ARG A 202 9.85 -8.84 1.55
N ILE A 203 8.55 -9.13 1.59
CA ILE A 203 8.00 -10.46 1.33
C ILE A 203 7.45 -10.47 -0.10
N LEU A 204 7.85 -11.45 -0.89
CA LEU A 204 7.30 -11.72 -2.22
C LEU A 204 6.51 -13.02 -2.17
N LEU A 205 5.18 -12.90 -2.10
CA LEU A 205 4.25 -14.02 -1.94
C LEU A 205 3.68 -14.45 -3.29
N ILE A 206 3.91 -15.70 -3.66
CA ILE A 206 3.43 -16.28 -4.91
C ILE A 206 2.43 -17.37 -4.60
N SER A 207 1.24 -17.31 -5.23
CA SER A 207 0.20 -18.35 -5.14
C SER A 207 -0.63 -18.40 -6.42
N ASP A 208 -1.10 -19.59 -6.77
CA ASP A 208 -2.03 -19.82 -7.89
C ASP A 208 -3.42 -20.23 -7.42
N GLY A 209 -3.68 -20.25 -6.11
CA GLY A 209 -4.92 -20.74 -5.53
C GLY A 209 -5.53 -19.82 -4.50
N GLU A 210 -6.77 -20.18 -4.13
CA GLU A 210 -7.47 -19.59 -3.00
C GLU A 210 -6.95 -20.20 -1.70
N ALA A 211 -6.96 -19.43 -0.60
CA ALA A 211 -6.67 -19.96 0.71
C ALA A 211 -7.70 -21.03 1.11
N THR A 212 -7.24 -22.27 1.31
CA THR A 212 -8.09 -23.41 1.69
C THR A 212 -8.01 -23.72 3.16
N THR A 213 -6.91 -23.34 3.82
CA THR A 213 -6.69 -23.59 5.25
C THR A 213 -6.21 -22.32 5.97
N GLY A 214 -6.25 -22.33 7.29
CA GLY A 214 -5.90 -21.17 8.13
C GLY A 214 -6.92 -20.04 8.07
N ILE A 215 -6.46 -18.81 8.22
CA ILE A 215 -7.29 -17.60 8.04
C ILE A 215 -7.49 -17.39 6.54
N ARG A 216 -8.75 -17.36 6.10
CA ARG A 216 -9.11 -17.25 4.68
C ARG A 216 -9.84 -15.95 4.33
N ASP A 217 -10.48 -15.33 5.31
CA ASP A 217 -11.20 -14.08 5.09
C ASP A 217 -10.27 -12.90 4.88
N VAL A 218 -10.71 -11.96 4.03
CA VAL A 218 -9.93 -10.77 3.64
C VAL A 218 -9.53 -9.94 4.85
N THR A 219 -10.42 -9.79 5.85
CA THR A 219 -10.17 -8.95 7.03
C THR A 219 -9.05 -9.53 7.89
N GLY A 220 -9.07 -10.84 8.13
CA GLY A 220 -8.03 -11.52 8.87
C GLY A 220 -6.66 -11.46 8.18
N LEU A 221 -6.62 -11.66 6.85
CA LEU A 221 -5.39 -11.58 6.05
C LEU A 221 -4.86 -10.14 5.96
N ARG A 222 -5.71 -9.14 5.82
CA ARG A 222 -5.32 -7.71 5.95
C ARG A 222 -4.69 -7.43 7.31
N SER A 223 -5.26 -7.95 8.40
CA SER A 223 -4.70 -7.77 9.74
C SER A 223 -3.29 -8.40 9.88
N LEU A 224 -2.99 -9.49 9.17
CA LEU A 224 -1.64 -10.05 9.10
C LEU A 224 -0.69 -9.15 8.29
N ALA A 225 -1.13 -8.64 7.15
CA ALA A 225 -0.37 -7.72 6.32
C ALA A 225 -0.09 -6.39 7.06
N ALA A 226 -1.07 -5.86 7.80
CA ALA A 226 -0.87 -4.70 8.67
C ALA A 226 0.24 -4.94 9.72
N ARG A 227 0.27 -6.12 10.32
CA ARG A 227 1.34 -6.48 11.28
C ARG A 227 2.72 -6.57 10.63
N ALA A 228 2.82 -7.02 9.39
CA ALA A 228 4.08 -6.99 8.63
C ALA A 228 4.50 -5.53 8.37
N ARG A 229 3.58 -4.70 7.85
CA ARG A 229 3.81 -3.26 7.64
C ARG A 229 4.29 -2.55 8.90
N ASP A 230 3.63 -2.79 10.04
CA ASP A 230 3.99 -2.17 11.33
C ASP A 230 5.39 -2.58 11.83
N ARG A 231 6.02 -3.56 11.17
CA ARG A 231 7.43 -3.98 11.34
C ARG A 231 8.35 -3.49 10.21
N GLY A 232 7.84 -2.59 9.35
CA GLY A 232 8.58 -2.09 8.20
C GLY A 232 8.74 -3.11 7.07
N ILE A 233 7.92 -4.18 7.04
CA ILE A 233 7.97 -5.24 6.04
C ILE A 233 6.82 -5.05 5.05
N GLY A 234 7.14 -4.74 3.79
CA GLY A 234 6.17 -4.74 2.70
C GLY A 234 5.90 -6.15 2.19
N VAL A 235 4.69 -6.42 1.74
CA VAL A 235 4.32 -7.71 1.13
C VAL A 235 3.84 -7.48 -0.29
N SER A 236 4.64 -7.85 -1.27
CA SER A 236 4.20 -7.90 -2.66
C SER A 236 3.62 -9.28 -2.96
N THR A 237 2.53 -9.30 -3.72
CA THR A 237 1.80 -10.54 -4.02
C THR A 237 1.75 -10.80 -5.51
N ILE A 238 1.98 -12.04 -5.91
CA ILE A 238 1.91 -12.49 -7.31
C ILE A 238 0.86 -13.59 -7.41
N GLY A 239 -0.23 -13.29 -8.08
CA GLY A 239 -1.25 -14.26 -8.43
C GLY A 239 -0.95 -14.90 -9.77
N VAL A 240 -0.78 -16.21 -9.81
CA VAL A 240 -0.45 -16.97 -11.02
C VAL A 240 -1.69 -17.65 -11.57
N ASP A 241 -1.92 -17.58 -12.89
CA ASP A 241 -3.09 -18.17 -13.55
C ASP A 241 -4.42 -17.50 -13.12
N LEU A 242 -5.54 -18.19 -13.29
CA LEU A 242 -6.89 -17.65 -13.07
C LEU A 242 -7.59 -18.19 -11.82
N ALA A 243 -6.91 -18.96 -10.98
CA ALA A 243 -7.56 -19.69 -9.88
C ALA A 243 -7.39 -19.02 -8.50
N PHE A 244 -6.48 -18.04 -8.34
CA PHE A 244 -6.23 -17.39 -7.05
C PHE A 244 -7.32 -16.37 -6.65
N ASP A 245 -7.43 -16.09 -5.36
CA ASP A 245 -8.31 -15.02 -4.84
C ASP A 245 -7.62 -13.66 -4.96
N GLN A 246 -7.97 -12.93 -6.02
CA GLN A 246 -7.42 -11.63 -6.32
C GLN A 246 -7.74 -10.58 -5.25
N ARG A 247 -8.93 -10.62 -4.64
CA ARG A 247 -9.33 -9.68 -3.60
C ARG A 247 -8.45 -9.82 -2.38
N VAL A 248 -8.15 -11.06 -2.00
CA VAL A 248 -7.24 -11.38 -0.90
C VAL A 248 -5.83 -10.91 -1.20
N MET A 249 -5.29 -11.27 -2.37
CA MET A 249 -3.91 -10.94 -2.74
C MET A 249 -3.70 -9.44 -2.86
N ALA A 250 -4.60 -8.73 -3.54
CA ALA A 250 -4.57 -7.27 -3.63
C ALA A 250 -4.69 -6.61 -2.25
N ALA A 251 -5.60 -7.09 -1.39
CA ALA A 251 -5.78 -6.52 -0.06
C ALA A 251 -4.54 -6.70 0.84
N ILE A 252 -3.84 -7.82 0.74
CA ILE A 252 -2.57 -8.06 1.44
C ILE A 252 -1.52 -7.05 0.99
N ALA A 253 -1.33 -6.90 -0.32
CA ALA A 253 -0.35 -6.00 -0.89
C ALA A 253 -0.64 -4.53 -0.51
N GLN A 254 -1.88 -4.08 -0.68
CA GLN A 254 -2.31 -2.74 -0.33
C GLN A 254 -2.09 -2.42 1.15
N GLU A 255 -2.50 -3.32 2.05
CA GLU A 255 -2.40 -3.11 3.49
C GLU A 255 -0.96 -3.02 3.98
N SER A 256 -0.03 -3.69 3.29
CA SER A 256 1.39 -3.73 3.66
C SER A 256 2.29 -2.80 2.83
N ASN A 257 1.73 -1.93 2.00
CA ASN A 257 2.46 -1.06 1.08
C ASN A 257 3.37 -1.83 0.07
N GLY A 258 2.94 -3.02 -0.32
CA GLY A 258 3.53 -3.79 -1.41
C GLY A 258 2.76 -3.61 -2.72
N ARG A 259 3.18 -4.36 -3.74
CA ARG A 259 2.55 -4.36 -5.07
C ARG A 259 1.76 -5.65 -5.30
N HIS A 260 0.71 -5.59 -6.10
CA HIS A 260 -0.01 -6.77 -6.53
C HIS A 260 0.17 -7.01 -8.02
N PHE A 261 0.67 -8.18 -8.37
CA PHE A 261 0.86 -8.58 -9.75
C PHE A 261 -0.08 -9.73 -10.12
N PHE A 262 -0.66 -9.62 -11.30
CA PHE A 262 -1.38 -10.73 -11.94
C PHE A 262 -0.57 -11.26 -13.12
N VAL A 263 -0.23 -12.53 -13.07
CA VAL A 263 0.54 -13.24 -14.09
C VAL A 263 -0.34 -14.32 -14.72
N PRO A 264 -0.93 -14.05 -15.90
CA PRO A 264 -1.80 -15.02 -16.56
C PRO A 264 -1.07 -16.27 -17.02
N ASP A 265 0.24 -16.18 -17.31
CA ASP A 265 1.12 -17.27 -17.66
C ASP A 265 2.37 -17.23 -16.78
N ALA A 266 2.65 -18.34 -16.11
CA ALA A 266 3.80 -18.46 -15.22
C ALA A 266 5.17 -18.15 -15.87
N SER A 267 5.26 -18.13 -17.21
CA SER A 267 6.49 -17.74 -17.93
C SER A 267 6.88 -16.26 -17.66
N ALA A 268 5.93 -15.40 -17.32
CA ALA A 268 6.19 -13.99 -16.98
C ALA A 268 6.66 -13.78 -15.53
N LEU A 269 6.74 -14.82 -14.71
CA LEU A 269 7.19 -14.71 -13.32
C LEU A 269 8.59 -14.09 -13.19
N THR A 270 9.51 -14.46 -14.06
CA THR A 270 10.88 -13.93 -14.03
C THR A 270 10.89 -12.41 -14.17
N GLU A 271 10.12 -11.86 -15.12
CA GLU A 271 10.02 -10.42 -15.35
C GLU A 271 9.45 -9.69 -14.12
N VAL A 272 8.40 -10.23 -13.48
CA VAL A 272 7.80 -9.66 -12.27
C VAL A 272 8.79 -9.67 -11.10
N PHE A 273 9.56 -10.74 -10.93
CA PHE A 273 10.60 -10.82 -9.90
C PHE A 273 11.72 -9.80 -10.14
N GLU A 274 12.17 -9.65 -11.41
CA GLU A 274 13.16 -8.65 -11.79
C GLU A 274 12.66 -7.22 -11.53
N GLN A 275 11.41 -6.95 -11.90
CA GLN A 275 10.78 -5.65 -11.64
C GLN A 275 10.71 -5.34 -10.14
N GLU A 276 10.30 -6.31 -9.32
CA GLU A 276 10.19 -6.11 -7.87
C GLU A 276 11.57 -5.90 -7.24
N LEU A 277 12.57 -6.69 -7.60
CA LEU A 277 13.95 -6.52 -7.11
C LEU A 277 14.50 -5.14 -7.51
N GLY A 278 14.34 -4.75 -8.78
CA GLY A 278 14.79 -3.44 -9.28
C GLY A 278 14.21 -2.27 -8.51
N THR A 279 12.94 -2.35 -8.06
CA THR A 279 12.35 -1.29 -7.22
C THR A 279 12.97 -1.25 -5.82
N LEU A 280 13.35 -2.38 -5.25
CA LEU A 280 14.01 -2.41 -3.95
C LEU A 280 15.43 -1.82 -4.02
N GLU A 281 16.14 -2.07 -5.11
CA GLU A 281 17.49 -1.55 -5.35
C GLU A 281 17.51 -0.04 -5.66
N THR A 282 16.41 0.51 -6.17
CA THR A 282 16.26 1.95 -6.47
C THR A 282 15.56 2.75 -5.37
N ALA A 283 15.32 2.12 -4.21
CA ALA A 283 14.67 2.78 -3.09
C ALA A 283 15.49 3.98 -2.58
N VAL A 284 14.84 5.13 -2.50
CA VAL A 284 15.44 6.38 -1.98
C VAL A 284 15.04 6.63 -0.53
N ALA A 285 13.89 6.11 -0.10
CA ALA A 285 13.39 6.23 1.27
C ALA A 285 12.65 4.97 1.71
N SER A 286 12.69 4.68 3.01
CA SER A 286 11.97 3.56 3.62
C SER A 286 11.24 4.00 4.89
N GLY A 287 10.23 3.23 5.30
CA GLY A 287 9.47 3.49 6.52
C GLY A 287 8.75 4.85 6.53
N ALA A 288 8.40 5.38 5.36
CA ALA A 288 7.73 6.66 5.26
C ALA A 288 6.33 6.61 5.91
N GLU A 289 6.02 7.64 6.71
CA GLU A 289 4.74 7.81 7.37
C GLU A 289 4.32 9.28 7.31
N LEU A 290 3.10 9.52 6.82
CA LEU A 290 2.48 10.84 6.80
C LEU A 290 1.64 11.01 8.07
N ALA A 291 1.97 12.02 8.88
CA ALA A 291 1.17 12.48 10.01
C ALA A 291 0.34 13.69 9.60
N ILE A 292 -0.96 13.63 9.81
CA ILE A 292 -1.89 14.70 9.53
C ILE A 292 -2.47 15.16 10.87
N GLU A 293 -2.24 16.41 11.23
CA GLU A 293 -2.74 17.06 12.43
C GLU A 293 -3.86 18.03 12.02
N PRO A 294 -5.13 17.65 12.19
CA PRO A 294 -6.24 18.57 11.95
C PRO A 294 -6.16 19.75 12.92
N ALA A 295 -6.47 20.94 12.42
CA ALA A 295 -6.61 22.11 13.28
C ALA A 295 -7.82 21.98 14.24
N PRO A 296 -7.86 22.73 15.34
CA PRO A 296 -8.99 22.72 16.27
C PRO A 296 -10.32 22.97 15.54
N GLY A 297 -11.32 22.15 15.77
CA GLY A 297 -12.64 22.24 15.13
C GLY A 297 -12.74 21.58 13.75
N VAL A 298 -11.62 21.21 13.12
CA VAL A 298 -11.65 20.47 11.83
C VAL A 298 -11.95 19.00 12.09
N VAL A 299 -12.93 18.47 11.36
CA VAL A 299 -13.33 17.06 11.42
C VAL A 299 -12.82 16.32 10.20
N VAL A 300 -12.07 15.24 10.41
CA VAL A 300 -11.66 14.32 9.35
C VAL A 300 -12.73 13.24 9.21
N ASP A 301 -13.45 13.27 8.10
CA ASP A 301 -14.49 12.29 7.78
C ASP A 301 -13.88 10.95 7.39
N ASP A 302 -12.96 10.99 6.41
CA ASP A 302 -12.43 9.78 5.78
C ASP A 302 -11.04 10.04 5.17
N VAL A 303 -10.22 9.00 5.13
CA VAL A 303 -9.00 8.92 4.32
C VAL A 303 -9.27 7.92 3.21
N LEU A 304 -9.31 8.41 1.97
CA LEU A 304 -9.73 7.61 0.83
C LEU A 304 -8.59 6.67 0.39
N ASP A 305 -8.98 5.44 0.07
CA ASP A 305 -8.15 4.43 -0.60
C ASP A 305 -6.90 3.96 0.18
N ARG A 306 -6.68 4.45 1.42
CA ARG A 306 -5.52 4.05 2.23
C ARG A 306 -5.92 3.68 3.65
N SER A 307 -5.18 2.73 4.21
CA SER A 307 -5.29 2.40 5.62
C SER A 307 -4.61 3.47 6.47
N PHE A 308 -5.22 3.81 7.59
CA PHE A 308 -4.70 4.79 8.52
C PHE A 308 -4.97 4.37 9.96
N ARG A 309 -4.28 5.02 10.91
CA ARG A 309 -4.56 4.91 12.33
C ARG A 309 -4.74 6.29 12.95
N ARG A 310 -5.49 6.37 14.03
CA ARG A 310 -5.66 7.60 14.82
C ARG A 310 -4.87 7.48 16.11
N GLU A 311 -4.03 8.46 16.39
CA GLU A 311 -3.20 8.49 17.59
C GLU A 311 -3.05 9.94 18.09
N GLY A 312 -3.50 10.21 19.33
CA GLY A 312 -3.37 11.54 19.93
C GLY A 312 -4.01 12.67 19.13
N GLY A 313 -5.14 12.41 18.45
CA GLY A 313 -5.83 13.40 17.60
C GLY A 313 -5.27 13.50 16.17
N ARG A 314 -4.13 12.85 15.88
CA ARG A 314 -3.52 12.78 14.54
C ARG A 314 -4.04 11.61 13.74
N VAL A 315 -4.02 11.75 12.43
CA VAL A 315 -4.21 10.68 11.46
C VAL A 315 -2.83 10.30 10.91
N LEU A 316 -2.44 9.04 11.06
CA LEU A 316 -1.16 8.52 10.63
C LEU A 316 -1.38 7.55 9.47
N VAL A 317 -0.74 7.82 8.33
CA VAL A 317 -0.86 7.03 7.11
C VAL A 317 0.51 6.44 6.78
N PRO A 318 0.72 5.14 6.96
CA PRO A 318 1.98 4.50 6.58
C PRO A 318 2.06 4.41 5.06
N LEU A 319 3.20 4.81 4.50
CA LEU A 319 3.45 4.84 3.05
C LEU A 319 4.55 3.87 2.61
N GLY A 320 5.35 3.36 3.56
CA GLY A 320 6.36 2.34 3.30
C GLY A 320 7.60 2.87 2.56
N THR A 321 8.07 2.12 1.56
CA THR A 321 9.26 2.43 0.77
C THR A 321 8.90 3.27 -0.44
N PHE A 322 9.80 4.16 -0.85
CA PHE A 322 9.70 4.95 -2.07
C PHE A 322 10.90 4.71 -2.97
N ASP A 323 10.64 4.49 -4.24
CA ASP A 323 11.62 4.51 -5.30
C ASP A 323 11.85 5.95 -5.80
N ALA A 324 12.92 6.17 -6.55
CA ALA A 324 13.10 7.41 -7.28
C ALA A 324 11.92 7.66 -8.23
N ARG A 325 11.34 8.87 -8.21
CA ARG A 325 10.15 9.29 -8.99
C ARG A 325 8.84 8.58 -8.63
N GLU A 326 8.84 7.65 -7.69
CA GLU A 326 7.57 7.04 -7.25
C GLU A 326 6.70 8.10 -6.57
N GLU A 327 5.44 8.15 -6.99
CA GLU A 327 4.42 9.03 -6.42
C GLU A 327 3.40 8.23 -5.62
N LYS A 328 3.14 8.66 -4.38
CA LYS A 328 2.03 8.13 -3.57
C LYS A 328 1.18 9.28 -3.07
N THR A 329 -0.13 9.11 -3.14
CA THR A 329 -1.09 10.15 -2.75
C THR A 329 -1.89 9.72 -1.53
N VAL A 330 -2.26 10.71 -0.71
CA VAL A 330 -3.21 10.56 0.40
C VAL A 330 -4.29 11.62 0.22
N LEU A 331 -5.51 11.19 -0.03
CA LEU A 331 -6.67 12.06 -0.18
C LEU A 331 -7.58 11.94 1.04
N MET A 332 -7.88 13.07 1.66
CA MET A 332 -8.65 13.12 2.87
C MET A 332 -9.84 14.08 2.71
N ARG A 333 -11.02 13.68 3.15
CA ARG A 333 -12.19 14.54 3.21
C ARG A 333 -12.31 15.13 4.60
N VAL A 334 -12.47 16.45 4.66
CA VAL A 334 -12.53 17.20 5.92
C VAL A 334 -13.71 18.18 5.92
N HIS A 335 -14.20 18.48 7.11
CA HIS A 335 -15.10 19.60 7.38
C HIS A 335 -14.35 20.64 8.21
N VAL A 336 -14.36 21.89 7.72
CA VAL A 336 -13.64 23.03 8.29
C VAL A 336 -14.66 24.01 8.89
N PRO A 337 -14.46 24.52 10.10
CA PRO A 337 -15.29 25.60 10.64
C PRO A 337 -15.37 26.77 9.65
N ALA A 338 -16.57 27.33 9.45
CA ALA A 338 -16.80 28.41 8.50
C ALA A 338 -17.73 29.50 9.10
N ASP A 339 -17.55 29.80 10.38
CA ASP A 339 -18.40 30.72 11.16
C ASP A 339 -17.91 32.17 11.13
N ALA A 340 -16.65 32.42 10.79
CA ALA A 340 -16.04 33.74 10.70
C ALA A 340 -15.30 33.94 9.38
N ASP A 341 -15.27 35.17 8.85
CA ASP A 341 -14.46 35.52 7.69
C ASP A 341 -12.97 35.56 8.05
N GLY A 342 -12.13 35.12 7.14
CA GLY A 342 -10.66 35.18 7.26
C GLY A 342 -9.98 33.83 7.09
N ALA A 343 -8.71 33.82 7.44
CA ALA A 343 -7.86 32.64 7.35
C ALA A 343 -8.19 31.61 8.44
N GLU A 344 -8.59 30.41 8.02
CA GLU A 344 -8.90 29.31 8.92
C GLU A 344 -7.90 28.16 8.70
N PRO A 345 -7.12 27.79 9.73
CA PRO A 345 -6.22 26.64 9.65
C PRO A 345 -7.00 25.34 9.41
N VAL A 346 -6.50 24.49 8.52
CA VAL A 346 -7.14 23.22 8.18
C VAL A 346 -6.37 22.04 8.76
N ALA A 347 -5.09 21.91 8.41
CA ALA A 347 -4.27 20.82 8.89
C ALA A 347 -2.77 21.14 8.75
N ARG A 348 -1.96 20.56 9.63
CA ARG A 348 -0.54 20.41 9.43
C ARG A 348 -0.25 19.01 8.90
N LEU A 349 0.52 18.93 7.83
CA LEU A 349 1.02 17.69 7.25
C LEU A 349 2.50 17.55 7.62
N GLY A 350 2.90 16.40 8.13
CA GLY A 350 4.29 16.08 8.45
C GLY A 350 4.66 14.71 7.91
N LEU A 351 5.73 14.61 7.17
CA LEU A 351 6.25 13.36 6.63
C LEU A 351 7.56 13.02 7.35
N ALA A 352 7.65 11.81 7.88
CA ALA A 352 8.85 11.24 8.44
C ALA A 352 9.24 9.98 7.67
N TYR A 353 10.52 9.80 7.40
CA TYR A 353 11.02 8.65 6.65
C TYR A 353 12.50 8.40 6.98
N ARG A 354 13.01 7.25 6.61
CA ARG A 354 14.43 6.98 6.60
C ARG A 354 14.98 7.27 5.20
N ASP A 355 15.92 8.18 5.11
CA ASP A 355 16.68 8.48 3.89
C ASP A 355 17.71 7.38 3.66
N VAL A 356 17.54 6.61 2.61
CA VAL A 356 18.38 5.44 2.31
C VAL A 356 19.79 5.88 1.89
N ALA A 357 19.89 6.97 1.11
CA ALA A 357 21.16 7.46 0.61
C ALA A 357 22.03 8.07 1.70
N ARG A 358 21.41 8.86 2.59
CA ARG A 358 22.09 9.55 3.68
C ARG A 358 22.23 8.74 4.94
N ARG A 359 21.48 7.63 5.04
CA ARG A 359 21.40 6.75 6.20
C ARG A 359 20.96 7.46 7.47
N ASP A 360 20.14 8.51 7.33
CA ASP A 360 19.60 9.31 8.44
C ASP A 360 18.06 9.41 8.39
N GLU A 361 17.48 10.17 9.31
CA GLU A 361 16.04 10.45 9.32
C GLU A 361 15.75 11.69 8.48
N GLY A 362 14.88 11.54 7.47
CA GLY A 362 14.32 12.63 6.70
C GLY A 362 13.00 13.13 7.27
N ARG A 363 12.76 14.43 7.20
CA ARG A 363 11.50 15.05 7.61
C ARG A 363 11.18 16.23 6.72
N CYS A 364 9.89 16.40 6.44
CA CYS A 364 9.36 17.61 5.81
C CYS A 364 7.94 17.88 6.34
N ALA A 365 7.51 19.13 6.32
CA ALA A 365 6.20 19.49 6.85
C ALA A 365 5.69 20.80 6.26
N GLY A 366 4.37 20.99 6.27
CA GLY A 366 3.73 22.24 5.92
C GLY A 366 2.34 22.35 6.54
N THR A 367 1.81 23.55 6.54
CA THR A 367 0.48 23.85 7.08
C THR A 367 -0.42 24.34 5.96
N LEU A 368 -1.66 23.86 5.97
CA LEU A 368 -2.71 24.26 5.04
C LEU A 368 -3.75 25.11 5.76
N ALA A 369 -4.14 26.20 5.13
CA ALA A 369 -5.21 27.07 5.60
C ALA A 369 -6.10 27.49 4.43
N VAL A 370 -7.39 27.68 4.70
CA VAL A 370 -8.41 28.13 3.76
C VAL A 370 -8.86 29.52 4.12
N ASP A 371 -9.30 30.30 3.14
CA ASP A 371 -9.87 31.61 3.36
C ASP A 371 -11.41 31.53 3.36
N VAL A 372 -12.04 31.83 4.49
CA VAL A 372 -13.51 31.84 4.65
C VAL A 372 -14.05 33.19 4.25
N ARG A 373 -15.04 33.22 3.34
CA ARG A 373 -15.60 34.47 2.78
C ARG A 373 -17.12 34.50 2.78
N SER A 374 -17.65 35.67 3.16
CA SER A 374 -19.09 35.96 3.12
C SER A 374 -19.53 36.73 1.88
N ASP A 375 -18.60 37.23 1.06
CA ASP A 375 -18.85 38.14 -0.09
C ASP A 375 -19.32 37.44 -1.39
N GLY A 376 -19.54 36.12 -1.34
CA GLY A 376 -19.93 35.30 -2.49
C GLY A 376 -18.82 34.97 -3.48
N THR A 377 -17.55 35.28 -3.17
CA THR A 377 -16.37 34.96 -3.98
C THR A 377 -15.76 33.61 -3.68
N ALA A 378 -16.42 32.81 -2.81
CA ALA A 378 -15.96 31.46 -2.47
C ALA A 378 -15.82 30.57 -3.71
N GLN A 379 -14.73 29.82 -3.78
CA GLN A 379 -14.44 28.91 -4.86
C GLN A 379 -15.44 27.75 -4.86
N ARG A 380 -16.07 27.47 -6.01
CA ARG A 380 -17.03 26.37 -6.17
C ARG A 380 -16.38 25.09 -6.71
N GLU A 381 -15.31 25.24 -7.45
CA GLU A 381 -14.61 24.14 -8.09
C GLU A 381 -13.39 23.73 -7.27
N LEU A 382 -13.11 22.43 -7.27
CA LEU A 382 -11.93 21.89 -6.63
C LEU A 382 -10.66 22.34 -7.35
N ASP A 383 -9.55 22.42 -6.60
CA ASP A 383 -8.21 22.44 -7.18
C ASP A 383 -8.09 21.32 -8.21
N PRO A 384 -7.53 21.55 -9.41
CA PRO A 384 -7.56 20.59 -10.51
C PRO A 384 -6.82 19.28 -10.19
N PHE A 385 -5.76 19.30 -9.39
CA PHE A 385 -5.04 18.10 -8.97
C PHE A 385 -5.85 17.32 -7.93
N VAL A 386 -6.50 18.02 -7.01
CA VAL A 386 -7.43 17.40 -6.05
C VAL A 386 -8.63 16.79 -6.79
N SER A 387 -9.17 17.51 -7.78
CA SER A 387 -10.25 17.01 -8.63
C SER A 387 -9.85 15.73 -9.35
N ALA A 388 -8.71 15.72 -10.02
CA ALA A 388 -8.19 14.53 -10.71
C ALA A 388 -8.04 13.34 -9.75
N ARG A 389 -7.51 13.57 -8.55
CA ARG A 389 -7.35 12.49 -7.54
C ARG A 389 -8.69 11.99 -6.98
N VAL A 390 -9.67 12.87 -6.79
CA VAL A 390 -11.05 12.48 -6.42
C VAL A 390 -11.67 11.61 -7.50
N GLU A 391 -11.49 11.99 -8.77
CA GLU A 391 -12.00 11.22 -9.90
C GLU A 391 -11.29 9.85 -10.00
N ARG A 392 -9.98 9.75 -9.72
CA ARG A 392 -9.28 8.45 -9.64
C ARG A 392 -9.92 7.52 -8.61
N SER A 393 -10.18 8.00 -7.39
CA SER A 393 -10.87 7.21 -6.36
C SER A 393 -12.24 6.73 -6.82
N ARG A 394 -13.00 7.59 -7.50
CA ARG A 394 -14.33 7.24 -8.05
C ARG A 394 -14.21 6.18 -9.14
N THR A 395 -13.21 6.30 -10.02
CA THR A 395 -12.96 5.32 -11.10
C THR A 395 -12.53 3.97 -10.52
N ALA A 396 -11.63 3.94 -9.55
CA ALA A 396 -11.21 2.72 -8.86
C ALA A 396 -12.42 1.99 -8.23
N ARG A 397 -13.30 2.72 -7.55
CA ARG A 397 -14.54 2.16 -6.97
C ARG A 397 -15.51 1.65 -8.04
N ALA A 398 -15.68 2.38 -9.15
CA ALA A 398 -16.54 1.96 -10.23
C ALA A 398 -16.05 0.67 -10.92
N LEU A 399 -14.72 0.52 -11.10
CA LEU A 399 -14.11 -0.71 -11.61
C LEU A 399 -14.35 -1.90 -10.66
N THR A 400 -14.18 -1.68 -9.36
CA THR A 400 -14.45 -2.72 -8.34
C THR A 400 -15.92 -3.11 -8.30
N GLU A 401 -16.86 -2.13 -8.33
CA GLU A 401 -18.29 -2.38 -8.38
C GLU A 401 -18.69 -3.15 -9.65
N ALA A 402 -18.13 -2.77 -10.79
CA ALA A 402 -18.40 -3.44 -12.06
C ALA A 402 -17.90 -4.89 -12.05
N ASN A 403 -16.74 -5.18 -11.45
CA ASN A 403 -16.26 -6.54 -11.24
C ASN A 403 -17.25 -7.36 -10.39
N ASP A 404 -17.69 -6.82 -9.27
CA ASP A 404 -18.65 -7.48 -8.37
C ASP A 404 -19.99 -7.79 -9.07
N LEU A 405 -20.49 -6.86 -9.88
CA LEU A 405 -21.71 -7.06 -10.67
C LEU A 405 -21.50 -8.14 -11.73
N PHE A 406 -20.38 -8.12 -12.41
CA PHE A 406 -20.07 -9.10 -13.47
C PHE A 406 -19.91 -10.51 -12.91
N GLU A 407 -19.19 -10.68 -11.78
CA GLU A 407 -19.06 -11.98 -11.09
C GLU A 407 -20.40 -12.54 -10.62
N LYS A 408 -21.37 -11.68 -10.26
CA LYS A 408 -22.75 -12.06 -9.92
C LYS A 408 -23.63 -12.35 -11.16
N GLY A 409 -23.04 -12.41 -12.37
CA GLY A 409 -23.77 -12.64 -13.63
C GLY A 409 -24.57 -11.43 -14.13
N ARG A 410 -24.38 -10.24 -13.54
CA ARG A 410 -25.04 -8.98 -13.88
C ARG A 410 -24.24 -8.15 -14.89
N GLY A 411 -23.81 -8.77 -15.99
CA GLY A 411 -22.92 -8.14 -16.97
C GLY A 411 -23.46 -6.85 -17.60
N LYS A 412 -24.80 -6.75 -17.81
CA LYS A 412 -25.42 -5.51 -18.30
C LYS A 412 -25.25 -4.37 -17.30
N ASP A 413 -25.51 -4.63 -16.01
CA ASP A 413 -25.40 -3.61 -14.97
C ASP A 413 -23.95 -3.17 -14.79
N ALA A 414 -22.98 -4.10 -14.91
CA ALA A 414 -21.57 -3.81 -14.90
C ALA A 414 -21.18 -2.84 -16.06
N SER A 415 -21.63 -3.16 -17.29
CA SER A 415 -21.38 -2.31 -18.45
C SER A 415 -22.03 -0.93 -18.33
N GLU A 416 -23.24 -0.85 -17.77
CA GLU A 416 -23.95 0.41 -17.53
C GLU A 416 -23.23 1.26 -16.46
N ALA A 417 -22.74 0.65 -15.39
CA ALA A 417 -21.94 1.33 -14.35
C ALA A 417 -20.68 1.96 -14.93
N LEU A 418 -19.93 1.20 -15.74
CA LEU A 418 -18.73 1.73 -16.42
C LEU A 418 -19.06 2.80 -17.45
N ALA A 419 -20.15 2.64 -18.23
CA ALA A 419 -20.58 3.67 -19.19
C ALA A 419 -21.03 4.97 -18.50
N ARG A 420 -21.69 4.88 -17.35
CA ARG A 420 -22.02 6.04 -16.52
C ARG A 420 -20.73 6.73 -16.05
N ARG A 421 -19.78 5.97 -15.50
CA ARG A 421 -18.50 6.50 -15.03
C ARG A 421 -17.72 7.18 -16.14
N GLN A 422 -17.68 6.59 -17.33
CA GLN A 422 -17.01 7.19 -18.50
C GLN A 422 -17.61 8.56 -18.87
N ARG A 423 -18.94 8.70 -18.84
CA ARG A 423 -19.61 9.99 -19.11
C ARG A 423 -19.26 11.04 -18.05
N GLU A 424 -19.27 10.67 -16.77
CA GLU A 424 -18.90 11.57 -15.66
C GLU A 424 -17.46 12.04 -15.81
N LEU A 425 -16.53 11.13 -16.10
CA LEU A 425 -15.11 11.44 -16.29
C LEU A 425 -14.90 12.38 -17.49
N SER A 426 -15.57 12.10 -18.61
CA SER A 426 -15.49 12.94 -19.83
C SER A 426 -16.08 14.35 -19.61
N ALA A 427 -17.02 14.51 -18.70
CA ALA A 427 -17.56 15.81 -18.34
C ALA A 427 -16.64 16.60 -17.40
N ALA A 428 -15.95 15.93 -16.47
CA ALA A 428 -15.06 16.57 -15.48
C ALA A 428 -13.69 16.95 -16.06
N GLY A 429 -13.14 16.12 -16.96
CA GLY A 429 -11.75 16.23 -17.46
C GLY A 429 -11.41 17.58 -18.09
N PRO A 430 -12.19 18.08 -19.10
CA PRO A 430 -11.82 19.31 -19.81
C PRO A 430 -11.68 20.53 -18.91
N ALA A 431 -12.56 20.69 -17.91
CA ALA A 431 -12.51 21.81 -16.97
C ALA A 431 -11.29 21.71 -16.06
N ALA A 432 -11.00 20.52 -15.52
CA ALA A 432 -9.83 20.28 -14.67
C ALA A 432 -8.51 20.51 -15.43
N VAL A 433 -8.40 20.02 -16.67
CA VAL A 433 -7.20 20.20 -17.51
C VAL A 433 -7.00 21.69 -17.85
N ALA A 434 -8.05 22.42 -18.21
CA ALA A 434 -7.97 23.85 -18.47
C ALA A 434 -7.55 24.63 -17.23
N ALA A 435 -8.12 24.32 -16.07
CA ALA A 435 -7.76 24.94 -14.80
C ALA A 435 -6.29 24.66 -14.43
N ALA A 436 -5.83 23.41 -14.55
CA ALA A 436 -4.44 23.04 -14.29
C ALA A 436 -3.46 23.77 -15.23
N THR A 437 -3.83 23.93 -16.52
CA THR A 437 -2.98 24.62 -17.51
C THR A 437 -2.85 26.11 -17.19
N ALA A 438 -3.87 26.73 -16.62
CA ALA A 438 -3.89 28.13 -16.20
C ALA A 438 -3.06 28.40 -14.93
N MET A 439 -2.70 27.37 -14.14
CA MET A 439 -1.90 27.55 -12.92
C MET A 439 -0.44 27.88 -13.22
N PRO A 440 0.26 28.60 -12.32
CA PRO A 440 1.69 28.85 -12.41
C PRO A 440 2.50 27.55 -12.52
N GLN A 441 3.59 27.57 -13.29
CA GLN A 441 4.44 26.38 -13.47
C GLN A 441 4.97 25.83 -12.14
N ALA A 442 5.32 26.68 -11.19
CA ALA A 442 5.79 26.28 -9.87
C ALA A 442 4.74 25.43 -9.12
N SER A 443 3.46 25.72 -9.26
CA SER A 443 2.37 24.98 -8.63
C SER A 443 2.07 23.64 -9.32
N ARG A 444 2.68 23.37 -10.49
CA ARG A 444 2.49 22.15 -11.28
C ARG A 444 3.73 21.25 -11.29
N ALA A 445 4.88 21.75 -10.82
CA ALA A 445 6.20 21.16 -11.09
C ALA A 445 6.36 19.74 -10.51
N PHE A 446 5.65 19.42 -9.43
CA PHE A 446 5.82 18.16 -8.69
C PHE A 446 4.56 17.28 -8.71
N ALA A 447 3.53 17.70 -9.42
CA ALA A 447 2.28 16.94 -9.50
C ALA A 447 2.17 16.24 -10.87
N ARG A 448 1.58 15.05 -10.86
CA ARG A 448 1.25 14.32 -12.09
C ARG A 448 0.41 15.19 -13.02
N PRO A 449 0.69 15.25 -14.32
CA PRO A 449 -0.13 16.00 -15.28
C PRO A 449 -1.60 15.55 -15.25
N VAL A 450 -2.50 16.52 -15.10
CA VAL A 450 -3.94 16.26 -14.93
C VAL A 450 -4.54 15.58 -16.17
N ASP A 451 -4.13 15.99 -17.38
CA ASP A 451 -4.55 15.38 -18.65
C ASP A 451 -4.19 13.88 -18.69
N LYS A 452 -2.94 13.54 -18.36
CA LYS A 452 -2.49 12.16 -18.31
C LYS A 452 -3.28 11.33 -17.28
N ASP A 453 -3.63 11.94 -16.15
CA ASP A 453 -4.40 11.27 -15.10
C ASP A 453 -5.81 10.90 -15.59
N PHE A 454 -6.49 11.80 -16.31
CA PHE A 454 -7.79 11.54 -16.91
C PHE A 454 -7.71 10.52 -18.08
N ASP A 455 -6.64 10.57 -18.86
CA ASP A 455 -6.41 9.61 -19.96
C ASP A 455 -6.23 8.18 -19.42
N ASP A 456 -5.42 7.99 -18.38
CA ASP A 456 -5.19 6.69 -17.75
C ASP A 456 -6.48 6.12 -17.14
N GLN A 457 -7.30 6.96 -16.51
CA GLN A 457 -8.61 6.56 -16.00
C GLN A 457 -9.55 6.13 -17.14
N SER A 458 -9.60 6.89 -18.23
CA SER A 458 -10.42 6.57 -19.41
C SER A 458 -9.98 5.26 -20.06
N ALA A 459 -8.68 5.04 -20.16
CA ALA A 459 -8.11 3.80 -20.69
C ALA A 459 -8.50 2.59 -19.82
N ALA A 460 -8.41 2.71 -18.49
CA ALA A 460 -8.81 1.65 -17.57
C ALA A 460 -10.31 1.30 -17.70
N ILE A 461 -11.19 2.29 -17.82
CA ILE A 461 -12.63 2.05 -18.05
C ILE A 461 -12.87 1.38 -19.40
N ALA A 462 -12.21 1.84 -20.47
CA ALA A 462 -12.37 1.27 -21.81
C ALA A 462 -11.90 -0.20 -21.85
N GLN A 463 -10.79 -0.52 -21.20
CA GLN A 463 -10.30 -1.89 -21.07
C GLN A 463 -11.31 -2.77 -20.31
N ALA A 464 -11.88 -2.27 -19.19
CA ALA A 464 -12.90 -2.98 -18.44
C ALA A 464 -14.15 -3.25 -19.27
N GLN A 465 -14.63 -2.25 -20.04
CA GLN A 465 -15.78 -2.41 -20.92
C GLN A 465 -15.50 -3.45 -22.02
N ALA A 466 -14.32 -3.44 -22.62
CA ALA A 466 -13.92 -4.43 -23.62
C ALA A 466 -13.90 -5.86 -23.04
N GLY A 467 -13.43 -6.02 -21.79
CA GLY A 467 -13.40 -7.30 -21.09
C GLY A 467 -14.77 -7.86 -20.73
N PHE A 468 -15.77 -6.98 -20.56
CA PHE A 468 -17.17 -7.36 -20.26
C PHE A 468 -18.08 -7.39 -21.49
N ALA A 469 -17.56 -7.00 -22.68
CA ALA A 469 -18.33 -7.01 -23.90
C ALA A 469 -18.85 -8.42 -24.22
N PRO A 470 -20.10 -8.55 -24.75
CA PRO A 470 -20.62 -9.85 -25.18
C PRO A 470 -19.72 -10.44 -26.25
N SER A 471 -19.12 -11.58 -25.96
CA SER A 471 -18.42 -12.34 -27.00
C SER A 471 -19.41 -12.84 -28.04
N ALA A 472 -19.08 -12.72 -29.32
CA ALA A 472 -19.76 -13.46 -30.37
C ALA A 472 -19.52 -14.95 -30.07
N SER A 473 -20.53 -15.64 -29.51
CA SER A 473 -20.41 -17.05 -29.18
C SER A 473 -20.20 -17.82 -30.48
N ALA A 474 -19.28 -18.78 -30.45
CA ALA A 474 -19.07 -19.72 -31.55
C ALA A 474 -20.34 -20.52 -31.95
N ASN A 475 -21.44 -20.39 -31.21
CA ASN A 475 -22.73 -21.03 -31.38
C ASN A 475 -23.87 -20.07 -31.80
N GLY A 476 -23.56 -18.91 -32.35
CA GLY A 476 -24.55 -18.16 -33.14
C GLY A 476 -25.66 -17.42 -32.40
N GLN A 477 -25.62 -17.25 -31.07
CA GLN A 477 -26.51 -16.33 -30.37
C GLN A 477 -25.81 -15.01 -30.07
N PRO A 478 -26.12 -13.93 -30.80
CA PRO A 478 -25.55 -12.61 -30.51
C PRO A 478 -26.15 -12.05 -29.22
N GLY A 479 -25.30 -11.52 -28.34
CA GLY A 479 -25.72 -10.64 -27.25
C GLY A 479 -25.68 -11.18 -25.82
N GLN A 480 -25.11 -12.34 -25.56
CA GLN A 480 -24.87 -12.78 -24.18
C GLN A 480 -23.41 -12.50 -23.78
N SER A 481 -23.23 -11.84 -22.63
CA SER A 481 -21.93 -11.72 -21.99
C SER A 481 -21.36 -13.10 -21.68
N PRO A 482 -20.04 -13.33 -21.76
CA PRO A 482 -19.47 -14.61 -21.38
C PRO A 482 -19.86 -14.94 -19.93
N PRO A 483 -20.13 -16.21 -19.60
CA PRO A 483 -20.37 -16.57 -18.21
C PRO A 483 -19.14 -16.17 -17.38
N ALA A 484 -19.35 -15.61 -16.19
CA ALA A 484 -18.28 -15.10 -15.31
C ALA A 484 -17.18 -16.16 -15.00
N ALA A 485 -17.52 -17.44 -15.13
CA ALA A 485 -16.59 -18.57 -14.98
C ALA A 485 -15.67 -18.80 -16.20
N ALA A 486 -15.95 -18.18 -17.36
CA ALA A 486 -15.10 -18.35 -18.55
C ALA A 486 -13.70 -17.76 -18.32
N PRO A 487 -12.62 -18.40 -18.81
CA PRO A 487 -11.24 -17.92 -18.61
C PRO A 487 -11.04 -16.44 -19.02
N ALA A 488 -11.57 -16.03 -20.17
CA ALA A 488 -11.49 -14.66 -20.65
C ALA A 488 -12.18 -13.66 -19.71
N ALA A 489 -13.33 -14.03 -19.16
CA ALA A 489 -14.07 -13.22 -18.19
C ALA A 489 -13.30 -13.07 -16.87
N LYS A 490 -12.73 -14.16 -16.35
CA LYS A 490 -11.87 -14.13 -15.16
C LYS A 490 -10.64 -13.27 -15.39
N SER A 491 -9.98 -13.36 -16.53
CA SER A 491 -8.84 -12.53 -16.89
C SER A 491 -9.22 -11.04 -16.91
N ALA A 492 -10.36 -10.69 -17.51
CA ALA A 492 -10.86 -9.32 -17.53
C ALA A 492 -11.09 -8.76 -16.12
N VAL A 493 -11.77 -9.52 -15.25
CA VAL A 493 -11.98 -9.13 -13.84
C VAL A 493 -10.65 -8.85 -13.14
N ARG A 494 -9.62 -9.66 -13.39
CA ARG A 494 -8.32 -9.51 -12.76
C ARG A 494 -7.57 -8.28 -13.24
N HIS A 495 -7.55 -8.02 -14.54
CA HIS A 495 -6.97 -6.80 -15.08
C HIS A 495 -7.67 -5.55 -14.54
N ASN A 496 -9.01 -5.58 -14.48
CA ASN A 496 -9.76 -4.45 -13.92
C ASN A 496 -9.47 -4.22 -12.44
N GLN A 497 -9.26 -5.28 -11.66
CA GLN A 497 -8.89 -5.15 -10.26
C GLN A 497 -7.47 -4.59 -10.09
N ALA A 498 -6.52 -5.01 -10.92
CA ALA A 498 -5.19 -4.42 -10.95
C ALA A 498 -5.27 -2.92 -11.27
N ASN A 499 -5.99 -2.54 -12.33
CA ASN A 499 -6.22 -1.14 -12.69
C ASN A 499 -6.91 -0.36 -11.56
N ALA A 500 -7.90 -0.94 -10.89
CA ALA A 500 -8.57 -0.30 -9.74
C ALA A 500 -7.59 -0.07 -8.58
N THR A 501 -6.69 -1.01 -8.34
CA THR A 501 -5.63 -0.90 -7.33
C THR A 501 -4.65 0.21 -7.69
N ASP A 502 -4.15 0.24 -8.91
CA ASP A 502 -3.19 1.25 -9.39
C ASP A 502 -3.78 2.66 -9.37
N LEU A 503 -5.07 2.80 -9.65
CA LEU A 503 -5.76 4.09 -9.57
C LEU A 503 -6.04 4.53 -8.13
N ALA A 504 -6.16 3.61 -7.19
CA ALA A 504 -6.41 3.92 -5.77
C ALA A 504 -5.12 4.40 -5.06
N PHE A 505 -3.95 3.99 -5.52
CA PHE A 505 -2.66 4.25 -4.90
C PHE A 505 -1.76 5.18 -5.68
#